data_820bd896822d642726147a9736f80660
#
_entry.id   820bd896822d642726147a9736f80660
#
_cell.length_a   1.000
_cell.length_b   1.000
_cell.length_c   1.000
_cell.angle_alpha   90.00
_cell.angle_beta   90.00
_cell.angle_gamma   90.00
#
_symmetry.space_group_name_H-M   'P 1'
#
loop_
_entity.id
_entity.type
_entity.pdbx_description
1 polymer ?
#
loop_
_entity_poly.entity_id
_entity_poly.type
_entity_poly.pdbx_seq_one_letter_code
_entity_poly.pdbx_strand_id
1 'polypeptide(L)'
;SSILKNYKIDKSINKNVKYSYNYVKQEANSISETFILSSGSKFFKNEINCDLLGQHSSAFVNGIFDLDDENHHEIKSNINHLVENTKSYQLVKSVLEKKSKAVYQGKIFVSSEAQKTDGYQLSNAILLSENSEFNAKPELEIYADDVKCSHGSSSGSFCLLYTSPSPRDWLQS
;
A
#
# COMPACT_ATOMS: atom_id res chain seq x y z
N SER A 1 -11.21 -2.44 23.99
CA SER A 1 -10.35 -2.31 22.80
C SER A 1 -9.95 -3.68 22.29
N SER A 2 -9.92 -3.87 21.00
CA SER A 2 -9.47 -5.11 20.35
C SER A 2 -8.44 -4.79 19.28
N ILE A 3 -7.47 -5.70 19.07
CA ILE A 3 -6.45 -5.58 18.05
C ILE A 3 -6.54 -6.79 17.15
N LEU A 4 -6.76 -6.57 15.85
CA LEU A 4 -6.69 -7.58 14.82
C LEU A 4 -5.37 -7.43 14.05
N LYS A 5 -4.55 -8.48 14.02
CA LYS A 5 -3.33 -8.53 13.17
C LYS A 5 -3.51 -9.57 12.09
N ASN A 6 -3.40 -9.17 10.85
CA ASN A 6 -3.54 -10.02 9.68
C ASN A 6 -2.26 -9.99 8.84
N TYR A 7 -1.61 -11.15 8.68
CA TYR A 7 -0.40 -11.29 7.88
C TYR A 7 -0.66 -12.15 6.67
N LYS A 8 -0.39 -11.62 5.49
CA LYS A 8 -0.50 -12.33 4.21
C LYS A 8 0.86 -12.37 3.55
N ILE A 9 1.40 -13.57 3.40
CA ILE A 9 2.70 -13.78 2.78
C ILE A 9 2.51 -14.68 1.57
N ASP A 10 2.77 -14.14 0.38
CA ASP A 10 2.86 -14.90 -0.85
C ASP A 10 4.31 -15.02 -1.29
N LYS A 11 4.88 -16.21 -1.08
CA LYS A 11 6.22 -16.62 -1.57
C LYS A 11 6.11 -17.91 -2.37
N SER A 12 5.06 -18.05 -3.17
CA SER A 12 4.79 -19.26 -3.94
C SER A 12 5.87 -19.47 -5.02
N ILE A 13 6.45 -20.65 -5.06
CA ILE A 13 7.36 -21.08 -6.14
C ILE A 13 6.57 -21.43 -7.43
N ASN A 14 5.28 -21.70 -7.28
CA ASN A 14 4.41 -22.06 -8.39
C ASN A 14 3.78 -20.82 -9.02
N LYS A 15 3.75 -20.75 -10.34
CA LYS A 15 3.13 -19.64 -11.10
C LYS A 15 1.58 -19.69 -11.01
N ASN A 16 1.05 -19.57 -9.81
CA ASN A 16 -0.37 -19.62 -9.51
C ASN A 16 -1.05 -18.26 -9.71
N VAL A 17 -2.35 -18.32 -9.91
CA VAL A 17 -3.25 -17.15 -9.84
C VAL A 17 -3.93 -17.18 -8.47
N LYS A 18 -3.85 -16.09 -7.73
CA LYS A 18 -4.45 -15.96 -6.40
C LYS A 18 -5.31 -14.70 -6.32
N TYR A 19 -6.41 -14.84 -5.61
CA TYR A 19 -7.26 -13.73 -5.21
C TYR A 19 -7.55 -13.81 -3.72
N SER A 20 -7.46 -12.69 -3.04
CA SER A 20 -7.76 -12.58 -1.61
C SER A 20 -8.61 -11.35 -1.35
N TYR A 21 -9.70 -11.55 -0.63
CA TYR A 21 -10.60 -10.49 -0.21
C TYR A 21 -10.73 -10.48 1.31
N ASN A 22 -10.63 -9.31 1.92
CA ASN A 22 -10.86 -9.09 3.33
C ASN A 22 -11.83 -7.95 3.52
N TYR A 23 -12.79 -8.16 4.40
CA TYR A 23 -13.68 -7.12 4.86
C TYR A 23 -13.61 -7.04 6.38
N VAL A 24 -13.31 -5.86 6.91
CA VAL A 24 -13.16 -5.61 8.34
C VAL A 24 -14.14 -4.51 8.74
N LYS A 25 -14.90 -4.75 9.78
CA LYS A 25 -15.71 -3.74 10.46
C LYS A 25 -15.08 -3.47 11.83
N GLN A 26 -14.88 -2.20 12.13
CA GLN A 26 -14.21 -1.77 13.34
C GLN A 26 -15.13 -0.94 14.23
N GLU A 27 -15.39 -1.47 15.41
CA GLU A 27 -16.08 -0.76 16.47
C GLU A 27 -15.14 0.16 17.26
N ALA A 28 -15.66 0.91 18.21
CA ALA A 28 -14.92 1.89 18.98
C ALA A 28 -13.65 1.33 19.66
N ASN A 29 -12.58 2.11 19.65
CA ASN A 29 -11.29 1.78 20.29
C ASN A 29 -10.64 0.48 19.77
N SER A 30 -10.90 0.11 18.53
CA SER A 30 -10.30 -1.07 17.89
C SER A 30 -9.19 -0.70 16.92
N ILE A 31 -8.26 -1.61 16.72
CA ILE A 31 -7.13 -1.45 15.80
C ILE A 31 -7.09 -2.65 14.86
N SER A 32 -6.99 -2.41 13.55
CA SER A 32 -6.64 -3.44 12.57
C SER A 32 -5.31 -3.14 11.91
N GLU A 33 -4.44 -4.14 11.88
CA GLU A 33 -3.15 -4.10 11.20
C GLU A 33 -3.11 -5.20 10.14
N THR A 34 -3.03 -4.83 8.88
CA THR A 34 -2.85 -5.79 7.77
C THR A 34 -1.48 -5.59 7.14
N PHE A 35 -0.70 -6.67 7.09
CA PHE A 35 0.58 -6.70 6.39
C PHE A 35 0.52 -7.69 5.24
N ILE A 36 0.98 -7.26 4.06
CA ILE A 36 0.99 -8.06 2.83
C ILE A 36 2.42 -8.07 2.29
N LEU A 37 3.01 -9.25 2.18
CA LEU A 37 4.20 -9.49 1.37
C LEU A 37 3.78 -10.25 0.12
N SER A 38 3.96 -9.65 -1.03
CA SER A 38 3.49 -10.17 -2.31
C SER A 38 4.69 -10.43 -3.22
N SER A 39 5.03 -11.71 -3.37
CA SER A 39 6.18 -12.21 -4.14
C SER A 39 5.89 -13.63 -4.61
N GLY A 40 6.23 -13.98 -5.82
CA GLY A 40 6.30 -15.37 -6.28
C GLY A 40 5.11 -15.92 -7.07
N SER A 41 3.87 -15.55 -6.87
CA SER A 41 2.75 -15.94 -7.72
C SER A 41 2.84 -15.25 -9.09
N LYS A 42 2.32 -15.89 -10.14
CA LYS A 42 2.22 -15.22 -11.46
C LYS A 42 1.26 -14.03 -11.41
N PHE A 43 0.13 -14.21 -10.77
CA PHE A 43 -0.84 -13.15 -10.53
C PHE A 43 -1.38 -13.24 -9.10
N PHE A 44 -1.37 -12.13 -8.39
CA PHE A 44 -1.98 -12.05 -7.07
C PHE A 44 -2.71 -10.73 -6.87
N LYS A 45 -4.01 -10.81 -6.58
CA LYS A 45 -4.82 -9.66 -6.23
C LYS A 45 -5.30 -9.74 -4.79
N ASN A 46 -4.98 -8.71 -4.01
CA ASN A 46 -5.48 -8.51 -2.66
C ASN A 46 -6.46 -7.36 -2.62
N GLU A 47 -7.66 -7.59 -2.13
CA GLU A 47 -8.63 -6.53 -1.83
C GLU A 47 -8.88 -6.46 -0.33
N ILE A 48 -8.82 -5.24 0.21
CA ILE A 48 -9.05 -4.95 1.62
C ILE A 48 -10.10 -3.85 1.68
N ASN A 49 -11.19 -4.12 2.36
CA ASN A 49 -12.20 -3.13 2.68
C ASN A 49 -12.32 -3.03 4.20
N CYS A 50 -12.26 -1.82 4.73
CA CYS A 50 -12.35 -1.59 6.16
C CYS A 50 -13.31 -0.43 6.45
N ASP A 51 -14.34 -0.70 7.22
CA ASP A 51 -15.28 0.30 7.71
C ASP A 51 -14.97 0.64 9.17
N LEU A 52 -14.63 1.89 9.42
CA LEU A 52 -14.42 2.45 10.75
C LEU A 52 -15.77 2.98 11.28
N LEU A 53 -16.47 2.13 12.03
CA LEU A 53 -17.83 2.36 12.53
C LEU A 53 -17.86 2.95 13.94
N GLY A 54 -16.76 2.87 14.68
CA GLY A 54 -16.66 3.36 16.03
C GLY A 54 -15.54 4.37 16.23
N GLN A 55 -15.77 5.36 17.09
CA GLN A 55 -14.78 6.38 17.42
C GLN A 55 -13.48 5.78 17.95
N HIS A 56 -12.36 6.45 17.67
CA HIS A 56 -11.01 6.03 18.05
C HIS A 56 -10.58 4.69 17.47
N SER A 57 -11.26 4.21 16.42
CA SER A 57 -10.78 3.06 15.65
C SER A 57 -9.67 3.46 14.67
N SER A 58 -8.78 2.53 14.40
CA SER A 58 -7.61 2.78 13.53
C SER A 58 -7.33 1.59 12.62
N ALA A 59 -7.08 1.88 11.33
CA ALA A 59 -6.74 0.86 10.32
C ALA A 59 -5.36 1.11 9.71
N PHE A 60 -4.51 0.10 9.73
CA PHE A 60 -3.18 0.13 9.14
C PHE A 60 -3.06 -0.93 8.04
N VAL A 61 -2.69 -0.51 6.84
CA VAL A 61 -2.42 -1.41 5.71
C VAL A 61 -1.00 -1.19 5.22
N ASN A 62 -0.15 -2.20 5.39
CA ASN A 62 1.22 -2.18 4.92
C ASN A 62 1.42 -3.25 3.85
N GLY A 63 1.87 -2.86 2.67
CA GLY A 63 2.12 -3.75 1.55
C GLY A 63 3.56 -3.68 1.05
N ILE A 64 4.11 -4.83 0.69
CA ILE A 64 5.38 -4.94 -0.02
C ILE A 64 5.16 -5.77 -1.27
N PHE A 65 5.50 -5.21 -2.43
CA PHE A 65 5.70 -5.95 -3.67
C PHE A 65 7.19 -6.20 -3.86
N ASP A 66 7.55 -7.44 -4.02
CA ASP A 66 8.90 -7.90 -4.36
C ASP A 66 8.78 -8.83 -5.56
N LEU A 67 8.80 -8.23 -6.77
CA LEU A 67 8.37 -8.91 -7.99
C LEU A 67 9.49 -8.97 -9.02
N ASP A 68 9.56 -10.12 -9.67
CA ASP A 68 10.44 -10.39 -10.80
C ASP A 68 9.68 -11.06 -11.97
N ASP A 69 10.40 -11.48 -12.99
CA ASP A 69 9.90 -12.12 -14.20
C ASP A 69 8.77 -11.33 -14.89
N GLU A 70 7.63 -11.96 -15.12
CA GLU A 70 6.39 -11.37 -15.68
C GLU A 70 5.26 -11.40 -14.64
N ASN A 71 5.60 -11.38 -13.36
CA ASN A 71 4.61 -11.41 -12.28
C ASN A 71 3.81 -10.11 -12.24
N HIS A 72 2.50 -10.24 -12.06
CA HIS A 72 1.60 -9.11 -11.94
C HIS A 72 0.82 -9.20 -10.63
N HIS A 73 1.03 -8.24 -9.74
CA HIS A 73 0.37 -8.22 -8.44
C HIS A 73 -0.37 -6.90 -8.20
N GLU A 74 -1.51 -7.01 -7.50
CA GLU A 74 -2.36 -5.88 -7.19
C GLU A 74 -2.72 -5.85 -5.70
N ILE A 75 -2.66 -4.66 -5.09
CA ILE A 75 -3.27 -4.37 -3.81
C ILE A 75 -4.30 -3.27 -4.02
N LYS A 76 -5.55 -3.54 -3.63
CA LYS A 76 -6.62 -2.55 -3.56
C LYS A 76 -7.06 -2.43 -2.11
N SER A 77 -7.04 -1.23 -1.58
CA SER A 77 -7.48 -0.94 -0.21
C SER A 77 -8.49 0.19 -0.21
N ASN A 78 -9.63 -0.04 0.42
CA ASN A 78 -10.67 0.97 0.65
C ASN A 78 -10.86 1.10 2.16
N ILE A 79 -10.58 2.27 2.70
CA ILE A 79 -10.81 2.57 4.12
C ILE A 79 -11.89 3.64 4.20
N ASN A 80 -13.00 3.28 4.84
CA ASN A 80 -14.16 4.13 5.00
C ASN A 80 -14.20 4.66 6.43
N HIS A 81 -14.01 5.95 6.58
CA HIS A 81 -14.20 6.68 7.84
C HIS A 81 -15.66 7.13 7.92
N LEU A 82 -16.44 6.50 8.80
CA LEU A 82 -17.88 6.69 8.90
C LEU A 82 -18.30 7.45 10.16
N VAL A 83 -17.39 7.60 11.12
CA VAL A 83 -17.58 8.35 12.37
C VAL A 83 -16.35 9.19 12.70
N GLU A 84 -16.51 10.15 13.58
CA GLU A 84 -15.43 11.06 13.99
C GLU A 84 -14.26 10.38 14.73
N ASN A 85 -13.13 11.08 14.82
CA ASN A 85 -11.93 10.68 15.55
C ASN A 85 -11.34 9.33 15.12
N THR A 86 -11.37 9.02 13.84
CA THR A 86 -10.84 7.77 13.30
C THR A 86 -9.52 7.98 12.56
N LYS A 87 -8.69 6.93 12.44
CA LYS A 87 -7.37 7.01 11.80
C LYS A 87 -7.16 5.91 10.77
N SER A 88 -6.45 6.25 9.69
CA SER A 88 -5.95 5.24 8.76
C SER A 88 -4.56 5.59 8.23
N TYR A 89 -3.76 4.56 8.04
CA TYR A 89 -2.44 4.67 7.43
C TYR A 89 -2.23 3.53 6.45
N GLN A 90 -1.91 3.88 5.21
CA GLN A 90 -1.68 2.91 4.15
C GLN A 90 -0.29 3.17 3.55
N LEU A 91 0.59 2.17 3.62
CA LEU A 91 1.94 2.24 3.08
C LEU A 91 2.20 1.06 2.15
N VAL A 92 2.52 1.34 0.89
CA VAL A 92 2.90 0.31 -0.07
C VAL A 92 4.28 0.62 -0.63
N LYS A 93 5.19 -0.34 -0.52
CA LYS A 93 6.53 -0.28 -1.10
C LYS A 93 6.70 -1.36 -2.16
N SER A 94 7.43 -1.05 -3.22
CA SER A 94 7.60 -1.95 -4.36
C SER A 94 9.03 -2.00 -4.82
N VAL A 95 9.53 -3.20 -5.09
CA VAL A 95 10.78 -3.45 -5.81
C VAL A 95 10.43 -4.34 -7.00
N LEU A 96 10.71 -3.87 -8.21
CA LEU A 96 10.23 -4.49 -9.43
C LEU A 96 11.39 -4.74 -10.39
N GLU A 97 11.53 -5.99 -10.82
CA GLU A 97 12.55 -6.43 -11.78
C GLU A 97 11.94 -6.99 -13.07
N LYS A 98 12.73 -7.07 -14.12
CA LYS A 98 12.41 -7.65 -15.43
C LYS A 98 11.16 -7.02 -16.05
N LYS A 99 10.08 -7.78 -16.26
CA LYS A 99 8.81 -7.32 -16.84
C LYS A 99 7.68 -7.37 -15.81
N SER A 100 8.03 -7.32 -14.53
CA SER A 100 7.04 -7.41 -13.46
C SER A 100 6.19 -6.15 -13.38
N LYS A 101 4.97 -6.32 -12.88
CA LYS A 101 3.98 -5.25 -12.77
C LYS A 101 3.32 -5.24 -11.41
N ALA A 102 3.33 -4.09 -10.75
CA ALA A 102 2.60 -3.87 -9.52
C ALA A 102 1.56 -2.76 -9.68
N VAL A 103 0.38 -2.99 -9.14
CA VAL A 103 -0.71 -2.00 -9.11
C VAL A 103 -1.15 -1.79 -7.68
N TYR A 104 -1.13 -0.54 -7.23
CA TYR A 104 -1.71 -0.13 -5.97
C TYR A 104 -2.89 0.82 -6.20
N GLN A 105 -4.06 0.46 -5.67
CA GLN A 105 -5.24 1.31 -5.66
C GLN A 105 -5.63 1.53 -4.20
N GLY A 106 -5.42 2.76 -3.71
CA GLY A 106 -5.77 3.14 -2.35
C GLY A 106 -6.90 4.15 -2.34
N LYS A 107 -7.97 3.89 -1.61
CA LYS A 107 -9.06 4.83 -1.40
C LYS A 107 -9.23 5.13 0.08
N ILE A 108 -9.36 6.42 0.40
CA ILE A 108 -9.83 6.92 1.69
C ILE A 108 -11.17 7.62 1.43
N PHE A 109 -12.22 7.10 2.03
CA PHE A 109 -13.53 7.71 2.05
C PHE A 109 -13.80 8.31 3.43
N VAL A 110 -14.27 9.55 3.49
CA VAL A 110 -14.60 10.25 4.74
C VAL A 110 -16.01 10.80 4.64
N SER A 111 -16.94 10.25 5.42
CA SER A 111 -18.32 10.73 5.47
C SER A 111 -18.41 12.11 6.12
N SER A 112 -19.49 12.84 5.91
CA SER A 112 -19.75 14.15 6.53
C SER A 112 -19.70 14.15 8.06
N GLU A 113 -20.02 13.03 8.66
CA GLU A 113 -20.01 12.84 10.12
C GLU A 113 -18.63 12.49 10.67
N ALA A 114 -17.70 12.09 9.80
CA ALA A 114 -16.36 11.63 10.20
C ALA A 114 -15.37 12.79 10.42
N GLN A 115 -15.75 13.76 11.24
CA GLN A 115 -14.88 14.87 11.63
C GLN A 115 -13.63 14.38 12.40
N LYS A 116 -12.54 15.14 12.38
CA LYS A 116 -11.26 14.81 13.01
C LYS A 116 -10.67 13.48 12.54
N THR A 117 -10.99 13.10 11.32
CA THR A 117 -10.33 11.98 10.65
C THR A 117 -8.88 12.32 10.34
N ASP A 118 -7.99 11.35 10.56
CA ASP A 118 -6.58 11.41 10.22
C ASP A 118 -6.25 10.25 9.25
N GLY A 119 -6.24 10.54 7.95
CA GLY A 119 -6.08 9.56 6.88
C GLY A 119 -4.83 9.83 6.03
N TYR A 120 -3.97 8.82 5.89
CA TYR A 120 -2.75 8.94 5.10
C TYR A 120 -2.51 7.73 4.22
N GLN A 121 -2.08 7.95 2.96
CA GLN A 121 -1.63 6.88 2.09
C GLN A 121 -0.36 7.27 1.33
N LEU A 122 0.59 6.35 1.27
CA LEU A 122 1.86 6.52 0.58
C LEU A 122 2.21 5.27 -0.21
N SER A 123 2.65 5.47 -1.44
CA SER A 123 3.20 4.39 -2.26
C SER A 123 4.54 4.79 -2.87
N ASN A 124 5.53 3.90 -2.75
CA ASN A 124 6.86 4.12 -3.31
C ASN A 124 7.30 2.89 -4.10
N ALA A 125 7.91 3.10 -5.27
CA ALA A 125 8.43 2.02 -6.08
C ALA A 125 9.86 2.29 -6.54
N ILE A 126 10.67 1.23 -6.54
CA ILE A 126 11.99 1.17 -7.18
C ILE A 126 11.87 0.22 -8.36
N LEU A 127 12.14 0.74 -9.56
CA LEU A 127 12.15 -0.01 -10.79
C LEU A 127 13.59 -0.39 -11.13
N LEU A 128 13.92 -1.67 -11.04
CA LEU A 128 15.27 -2.19 -11.31
C LEU A 128 15.48 -2.56 -12.79
N SER A 129 14.42 -2.55 -13.58
CA SER A 129 14.45 -2.87 -15.01
C SER A 129 13.57 -1.90 -15.80
N GLU A 130 13.98 -1.56 -17.02
CA GLU A 130 13.25 -0.65 -17.91
C GLU A 130 11.83 -1.14 -18.27
N ASN A 131 11.62 -2.46 -18.26
CA ASN A 131 10.36 -3.08 -18.62
C ASN A 131 9.45 -3.35 -17.40
N SER A 132 9.88 -2.98 -16.19
CA SER A 132 9.04 -3.10 -15.00
C SER A 132 8.08 -1.92 -14.87
N GLU A 133 6.88 -2.17 -14.36
CA GLU A 133 5.82 -1.17 -14.27
C GLU A 133 5.25 -1.06 -12.85
N PHE A 134 5.11 0.18 -12.39
CA PHE A 134 4.36 0.50 -11.17
C PHE A 134 3.24 1.48 -11.46
N ASN A 135 2.01 1.10 -11.12
CA ASN A 135 0.83 1.95 -11.26
C ASN A 135 0.22 2.23 -9.89
N ALA A 136 0.25 3.48 -9.45
CA ALA A 136 -0.44 3.95 -8.26
C ALA A 136 -1.69 4.75 -8.62
N LYS A 137 -2.80 4.42 -7.96
CA LYS A 137 -4.09 5.11 -8.11
C LYS A 137 -4.62 5.50 -6.73
N PRO A 138 -4.11 6.59 -6.13
CA PRO A 138 -4.63 7.10 -4.89
C PRO A 138 -5.95 7.85 -5.12
N GLU A 139 -6.93 7.59 -4.27
CA GLU A 139 -8.23 8.27 -4.28
C GLU A 139 -8.55 8.82 -2.89
N LEU A 140 -9.00 10.09 -2.83
CA LEU A 140 -9.54 10.72 -1.64
C LEU A 140 -10.95 11.23 -1.96
N GLU A 141 -11.92 10.76 -1.18
CA GLU A 141 -13.32 11.19 -1.28
C GLU A 141 -13.76 11.67 0.10
N ILE A 142 -13.80 13.00 0.27
CA ILE A 142 -13.91 13.63 1.60
C ILE A 142 -15.14 14.54 1.61
N TYR A 143 -16.04 14.31 2.56
CA TYR A 143 -17.26 15.07 2.79
C TYR A 143 -17.29 15.79 4.17
N ALA A 144 -16.23 15.66 4.97
CA ALA A 144 -16.09 16.35 6.24
C ALA A 144 -15.09 17.52 6.12
N ASP A 145 -15.26 18.56 6.94
CA ASP A 145 -14.46 19.79 6.87
C ASP A 145 -13.21 19.75 7.76
N ASP A 146 -13.34 19.21 8.99
CA ASP A 146 -12.25 19.15 9.97
C ASP A 146 -11.51 17.80 9.89
N VAL A 147 -10.64 17.65 8.88
CA VAL A 147 -9.90 16.42 8.64
C VAL A 147 -8.45 16.67 8.26
N LYS A 148 -7.60 15.66 8.48
CA LYS A 148 -6.23 15.60 8.00
C LYS A 148 -6.10 14.41 7.07
N CYS A 149 -6.25 14.64 5.76
CA CYS A 149 -6.14 13.58 4.78
C CYS A 149 -5.12 13.95 3.71
N SER A 150 -4.22 13.03 3.41
CA SER A 150 -3.23 13.23 2.37
C SER A 150 -2.80 11.92 1.71
N HIS A 151 -2.28 12.04 0.51
CA HIS A 151 -1.68 10.92 -0.21
C HIS A 151 -0.38 11.33 -0.89
N GLY A 152 0.50 10.35 -1.14
CA GLY A 152 1.71 10.52 -1.92
C GLY A 152 2.01 9.27 -2.74
N SER A 153 2.65 9.48 -3.89
CA SER A 153 3.18 8.39 -4.70
C SER A 153 4.48 8.81 -5.34
N SER A 154 5.46 7.93 -5.33
CA SER A 154 6.71 8.13 -6.05
C SER A 154 7.22 6.83 -6.65
N SER A 155 7.84 6.94 -7.82
CA SER A 155 8.57 5.84 -8.45
C SER A 155 9.87 6.35 -9.02
N GLY A 156 10.91 5.54 -8.95
CA GLY A 156 12.22 5.86 -9.50
C GLY A 156 12.88 4.64 -10.10
N SER A 157 13.60 4.83 -11.21
CA SER A 157 14.46 3.81 -11.80
C SER A 157 15.81 3.81 -11.10
N PHE A 158 16.29 2.63 -10.74
CA PHE A 158 17.62 2.48 -10.18
C PHE A 158 18.64 2.39 -11.33
N CYS A 159 19.40 3.46 -11.53
CA CYS A 159 20.49 3.45 -12.52
C CYS A 159 21.83 3.25 -11.81
N LEU A 160 22.45 2.09 -12.02
CA LEU A 160 23.75 1.74 -11.46
C LEU A 160 24.89 2.72 -11.84
N LEU A 161 24.74 3.45 -12.96
CA LEU A 161 25.70 4.45 -13.40
C LEU A 161 25.79 5.67 -12.47
N TYR A 162 24.73 5.99 -11.73
CA TYR A 162 24.70 7.12 -10.79
C TYR A 162 25.02 6.73 -9.34
N THR A 163 25.08 5.43 -9.02
CA THR A 163 25.31 4.94 -7.66
C THR A 163 26.71 4.36 -7.45
N SER A 164 27.45 4.09 -8.50
CA SER A 164 28.86 3.72 -8.39
C SER A 164 29.73 4.97 -8.32
N PRO A 165 30.59 5.12 -7.30
CA PRO A 165 31.58 6.17 -7.28
C PRO A 165 32.40 6.09 -8.58
N SER A 166 32.48 7.19 -9.30
CA SER A 166 33.35 7.26 -10.48
C SER A 166 34.80 6.98 -10.05
N PRO A 167 35.62 6.26 -10.86
CA PRO A 167 37.05 6.13 -10.57
C PRO A 167 37.78 7.46 -10.35
N ARG A 168 37.20 8.58 -10.79
CA ARG A 168 37.72 9.93 -10.56
C ARG A 168 37.48 10.44 -9.15
N ASP A 169 36.49 9.92 -8.43
CA ASP A 169 36.17 10.36 -7.06
C ASP A 169 37.20 9.84 -6.04
N TRP A 170 38.01 8.84 -6.43
CA TRP A 170 39.10 8.28 -5.61
C TRP A 170 40.43 9.05 -5.75
N LEU A 171 40.52 9.98 -6.69
CA LEU A 171 41.77 10.74 -6.98
C LEU A 171 41.79 12.12 -6.32
N GLN A 172 40.81 12.47 -5.52
CA GLN A 172 40.74 13.78 -4.82
C GLN A 172 40.86 13.68 -3.30
N SER A 173 41.41 12.61 -2.77
CA SER A 173 41.73 12.49 -1.34
C SER A 173 43.24 12.47 -1.11
#